data_0d192ac01d33ac9d1004607c5d70b8c1
#
_entry.id   0d192ac01d33ac9d1004607c5d70b8c1
#
_cell.length_a   1.000
_cell.length_b   1.000
_cell.length_c   1.000
_cell.angle_alpha   90.00
_cell.angle_beta   90.00
_cell.angle_gamma   90.00
#
_symmetry.space_group_name_H-M   'P 1'
#
loop_
_entity.id
_entity.type
_entity.pdbx_description
1 polymer ?
#
loop_
_entity_poly.entity_id
_entity_poly.type
_entity_poly.pdbx_seq_one_letter_code
_entity_poly.pdbx_strand_id
1 'polypeptide(L)'
;MKLTKDDAAKLSAHWIDGVLLKRDVFSTVERGRFQSDAGEVDAVLRRLDQVPWWSFLPARHLFLRERRALTLARGLQVGPELLWAGKRALIRGFIDGVALHLAKPHGDVAYFRSAKQALRRLHRAGICHNDLAKEQNWLRGADGRAYLTDFQLAACFKTHSRLFRIAAYEDLRHLLKHKRSYAPEALTAKERKILARKSFVASAWLMTGKKVYRAITRGLFNFTDREGGGRRLVNDAPVLVDLIRKNPQVRDTAIVAFADRRTGVGLYAFVEADKTTLEAELRSQLAAAKGPKPPEHIQVVHALPRDAGGKPRTEILQLVAMNQLDLIEPMMANESDRVFMKDILEQRKNLRDRFNFEAAGANLPSH
;
A
#
# COMPACT_ATOMS: atom_id res chain seq x y z
N MET A 1 -10.26 3.02 22.70
CA MET A 1 -9.57 2.51 23.93
C MET A 1 -8.36 3.38 24.21
N LYS A 2 -8.03 3.71 25.46
CA LYS A 2 -6.88 4.59 25.77
C LYS A 2 -5.55 3.82 25.76
N LEU A 3 -4.42 4.51 25.53
CA LEU A 3 -3.08 3.97 25.78
C LEU A 3 -2.94 3.51 27.26
N THR A 4 -2.04 2.58 27.51
CA THR A 4 -1.67 2.31 28.91
C THR A 4 -0.92 3.51 29.51
N LYS A 5 -0.91 3.66 30.83
CA LYS A 5 -0.17 4.76 31.47
C LYS A 5 1.31 4.76 31.08
N ASP A 6 1.91 3.56 31.03
CA ASP A 6 3.32 3.38 30.65
C ASP A 6 3.57 3.77 29.17
N ASP A 7 2.67 3.34 28.25
CA ASP A 7 2.78 3.71 26.84
C ASP A 7 2.65 5.23 26.66
N ALA A 8 1.67 5.85 27.33
CA ALA A 8 1.45 7.30 27.25
C ALA A 8 2.65 8.09 27.80
N ALA A 9 3.19 7.68 28.96
CA ALA A 9 4.37 8.32 29.56
C ALA A 9 5.59 8.23 28.63
N LYS A 10 5.86 7.05 28.05
CA LYS A 10 6.98 6.87 27.12
C LYS A 10 6.84 7.72 25.88
N LEU A 11 5.64 7.77 25.29
CA LEU A 11 5.39 8.57 24.09
C LEU A 11 5.51 10.08 24.38
N SER A 12 4.97 10.57 25.49
CA SER A 12 5.09 11.99 25.85
C SER A 12 6.53 12.43 26.11
N ALA A 13 7.39 11.52 26.59
CA ALA A 13 8.79 11.82 26.89
C ALA A 13 9.75 11.69 25.69
N HIS A 14 9.42 10.86 24.70
CA HIS A 14 10.38 10.45 23.68
C HIS A 14 9.88 10.54 22.24
N TRP A 15 8.59 10.82 21.99
CA TRP A 15 8.04 10.95 20.65
C TRP A 15 7.88 12.42 20.27
N ILE A 16 8.51 12.85 19.17
CA ILE A 16 8.63 14.24 18.76
C ILE A 16 8.08 14.38 17.32
N ASP A 17 7.38 15.47 17.05
CA ASP A 17 6.91 15.90 15.72
C ASP A 17 6.15 14.81 14.94
N GLY A 18 5.25 14.11 15.63
CA GLY A 18 4.46 13.04 15.02
C GLY A 18 3.49 13.56 13.95
N VAL A 19 3.70 13.15 12.69
CA VAL A 19 2.80 13.41 11.57
C VAL A 19 2.00 12.14 11.27
N LEU A 20 0.68 12.28 11.22
CA LEU A 20 -0.20 11.15 10.93
C LEU A 20 -0.02 10.67 9.49
N LEU A 21 0.45 9.42 9.31
CA LEU A 21 0.55 8.79 8.00
C LEU A 21 -0.72 8.02 7.63
N LYS A 22 -1.28 7.29 8.61
CA LYS A 22 -2.39 6.39 8.38
C LYS A 22 -3.20 6.19 9.65
N ARG A 23 -4.53 6.18 9.51
CA ARG A 23 -5.45 5.71 10.55
C ARG A 23 -6.46 4.76 9.91
N ASP A 24 -6.49 3.53 10.36
CA ASP A 24 -7.43 2.51 9.91
C ASP A 24 -8.07 1.76 11.08
N VAL A 25 -8.88 0.75 10.79
CA VAL A 25 -9.55 -0.06 11.81
C VAL A 25 -8.60 -0.93 12.64
N PHE A 26 -7.32 -1.01 12.27
CA PHE A 26 -6.34 -1.87 12.93
C PHE A 26 -5.25 -1.08 13.66
N SER A 27 -5.00 0.18 13.29
CA SER A 27 -3.97 1.00 13.95
C SER A 27 -3.99 2.46 13.50
N THR A 28 -3.37 3.32 14.29
CA THR A 28 -2.90 4.63 13.89
C THR A 28 -1.40 4.56 13.69
N VAL A 29 -0.89 5.10 12.58
CA VAL A 29 0.53 5.11 12.23
C VAL A 29 0.97 6.56 12.01
N GLU A 30 2.03 6.96 12.68
CA GLU A 30 2.61 8.31 12.61
C GLU A 30 4.09 8.21 12.23
N ARG A 31 4.61 9.17 11.48
CA ARG A 31 6.04 9.39 11.29
C ARG A 31 6.48 10.55 12.18
N GLY A 32 7.62 10.43 12.80
CA GLY A 32 8.19 11.47 13.65
C GLY A 32 9.61 11.10 14.03
N ARG A 33 10.10 11.67 15.13
CA ARG A 33 11.42 11.38 15.68
C ARG A 33 11.28 10.72 17.04
N PHE A 34 12.14 9.75 17.29
CA PHE A 34 12.24 9.08 18.58
C PHE A 34 13.51 9.49 19.29
N GLN A 35 13.36 10.09 20.47
CA GLN A 35 14.48 10.43 21.34
C GLN A 35 14.96 9.17 22.06
N SER A 36 16.13 8.66 21.69
CA SER A 36 16.81 7.57 22.35
C SER A 36 18.00 8.09 23.18
N ASP A 37 18.60 7.23 23.96
CA ASP A 37 19.83 7.56 24.72
C ASP A 37 21.00 7.88 23.78
N ALA A 38 20.97 7.39 22.53
CA ALA A 38 21.97 7.64 21.50
C ALA A 38 21.65 8.88 20.61
N GLY A 39 20.57 9.61 20.89
CA GLY A 39 20.12 10.78 20.14
C GLY A 39 18.78 10.56 19.45
N GLU A 40 18.39 11.51 18.59
CA GLU A 40 17.16 11.48 17.81
C GLU A 40 17.31 10.58 16.59
N VAL A 41 16.27 9.77 16.34
CA VAL A 41 16.19 8.85 15.21
C VAL A 41 14.85 9.01 14.50
N ASP A 42 14.88 9.13 13.17
CA ASP A 42 13.66 9.07 12.35
C ASP A 42 12.92 7.75 12.57
N ALA A 43 11.65 7.82 12.90
CA ALA A 43 10.91 6.67 13.35
C ALA A 43 9.44 6.67 12.92
N VAL A 44 8.83 5.51 13.02
CA VAL A 44 7.40 5.28 12.80
C VAL A 44 6.79 4.73 14.06
N LEU A 45 5.82 5.46 14.60
CA LEU A 45 4.97 5.03 15.70
C LEU A 45 3.74 4.32 15.17
N ARG A 46 3.43 3.16 15.72
CA ARG A 46 2.15 2.49 15.55
C ARG A 46 1.46 2.33 16.88
N ARG A 47 0.18 2.70 16.97
CA ARG A 47 -0.61 2.62 18.20
C ARG A 47 -2.03 2.10 17.98
N LEU A 48 -2.62 1.52 19.02
CA LEU A 48 -3.93 0.87 19.02
C LEU A 48 -5.00 1.62 19.82
N ASP A 49 -4.72 2.80 20.33
CA ASP A 49 -5.63 3.54 21.23
C ASP A 49 -6.89 4.07 20.53
N GLN A 50 -6.79 4.34 19.24
CA GLN A 50 -7.89 4.87 18.42
C GLN A 50 -8.59 3.81 17.57
N VAL A 51 -8.29 2.54 17.82
CA VAL A 51 -8.90 1.41 17.13
C VAL A 51 -10.33 1.21 17.65
N PRO A 52 -11.33 0.99 16.78
CA PRO A 52 -12.70 0.63 17.19
C PRO A 52 -12.71 -0.61 18.08
N TRP A 53 -13.59 -0.64 19.07
CA TRP A 53 -13.66 -1.73 20.05
C TRP A 53 -13.86 -3.10 19.40
N TRP A 54 -14.66 -3.18 18.33
CA TRP A 54 -14.96 -4.41 17.60
C TRP A 54 -13.77 -4.96 16.80
N SER A 55 -12.82 -4.12 16.39
CA SER A 55 -11.60 -4.54 15.67
C SER A 55 -10.37 -4.70 16.57
N PHE A 56 -10.51 -4.42 17.87
CA PHE A 56 -9.38 -4.43 18.80
C PHE A 56 -8.66 -5.79 18.90
N LEU A 57 -9.41 -6.90 18.96
CA LEU A 57 -8.79 -8.22 19.05
C LEU A 57 -7.94 -8.58 17.81
N PRO A 58 -8.47 -8.46 16.57
CA PRO A 58 -7.64 -8.66 15.39
C PRO A 58 -6.51 -7.63 15.26
N ALA A 59 -6.73 -6.37 15.60
CA ALA A 59 -5.70 -5.34 15.60
C ALA A 59 -4.55 -5.69 16.57
N ARG A 60 -4.89 -6.12 17.79
CA ARG A 60 -3.92 -6.56 18.79
C ARG A 60 -3.16 -7.82 18.32
N HIS A 61 -3.82 -8.74 17.66
CA HIS A 61 -3.17 -9.92 17.09
C HIS A 61 -2.10 -9.53 16.06
N LEU A 62 -2.43 -8.66 15.11
CA LEU A 62 -1.50 -8.15 14.10
C LEU A 62 -0.33 -7.37 14.73
N PHE A 63 -0.63 -6.53 15.72
CA PHE A 63 0.37 -5.79 16.49
C PHE A 63 1.36 -6.71 17.19
N LEU A 64 0.89 -7.76 17.86
CA LEU A 64 1.76 -8.72 18.55
C LEU A 64 2.62 -9.53 17.58
N ARG A 65 2.11 -9.85 16.40
CA ARG A 65 2.88 -10.50 15.33
C ARG A 65 4.00 -9.60 14.84
N GLU A 66 3.69 -8.35 14.51
CA GLU A 66 4.69 -7.36 14.08
C GLU A 66 5.75 -7.16 15.16
N ARG A 67 5.33 -6.90 16.41
CA ARG A 67 6.26 -6.75 17.54
C ARG A 67 7.21 -7.93 17.66
N ARG A 68 6.69 -9.17 17.62
CA ARG A 68 7.49 -10.39 17.71
C ARG A 68 8.47 -10.52 16.55
N ALA A 69 8.01 -10.28 15.33
CA ALA A 69 8.85 -10.37 14.13
C ALA A 69 9.98 -9.35 14.15
N LEU A 70 9.67 -8.07 14.48
CA LEU A 70 10.67 -7.01 14.57
C LEU A 70 11.67 -7.27 15.73
N THR A 71 11.20 -7.83 16.86
CA THR A 71 12.11 -8.22 17.96
C THR A 71 13.13 -9.27 17.50
N LEU A 72 12.68 -10.28 16.76
CA LEU A 72 13.56 -11.33 16.24
C LEU A 72 14.41 -10.86 15.05
N ALA A 73 13.96 -9.87 14.30
CA ALA A 73 14.68 -9.29 13.17
C ALA A 73 15.73 -8.25 13.59
N ARG A 74 15.81 -7.89 14.88
CA ARG A 74 16.78 -6.91 15.37
C ARG A 74 18.22 -7.27 14.96
N GLY A 75 18.95 -6.31 14.41
CA GLY A 75 20.33 -6.49 13.93
C GLY A 75 20.49 -7.24 12.60
N LEU A 76 19.41 -7.76 12.01
CA LEU A 76 19.50 -8.47 10.72
C LEU A 76 19.68 -7.51 9.52
N GLN A 77 19.44 -6.21 9.69
CA GLN A 77 19.51 -5.21 8.62
C GLN A 77 18.66 -5.60 7.39
N VAL A 78 17.46 -6.10 7.63
CA VAL A 78 16.54 -6.53 6.56
C VAL A 78 15.27 -5.69 6.49
N GLY A 79 15.01 -4.89 7.51
CA GLY A 79 13.80 -4.09 7.67
C GLY A 79 13.97 -3.07 8.81
N PRO A 80 12.88 -2.42 9.25
CA PRO A 80 12.94 -1.43 10.31
C PRO A 80 13.38 -2.07 11.63
N GLU A 81 14.23 -1.38 12.34
CA GLU A 81 14.65 -1.79 13.67
C GLU A 81 13.56 -1.47 14.70
N LEU A 82 13.28 -2.38 15.63
CA LEU A 82 12.38 -2.11 16.72
C LEU A 82 13.10 -1.27 17.77
N LEU A 83 12.72 0.01 17.90
CA LEU A 83 13.30 0.95 18.85
C LEU A 83 12.66 0.82 20.21
N TRP A 84 11.34 0.68 20.26
CA TRP A 84 10.59 0.49 21.50
C TRP A 84 9.27 -0.25 21.25
N ALA A 85 8.80 -1.00 22.25
CA ALA A 85 7.51 -1.68 22.20
C ALA A 85 6.84 -1.75 23.57
N GLY A 86 5.66 -1.17 23.67
CA GLY A 86 4.76 -1.26 24.79
C GLY A 86 3.64 -2.27 24.60
N LYS A 87 2.55 -2.09 25.35
CA LYS A 87 1.36 -2.98 25.29
C LYS A 87 0.42 -2.64 24.13
N ARG A 88 0.35 -1.35 23.76
CA ARG A 88 -0.58 -0.81 22.72
C ARG A 88 0.09 0.16 21.75
N ALA A 89 1.39 0.35 21.87
CA ALA A 89 2.19 1.17 20.96
C ALA A 89 3.54 0.52 20.72
N LEU A 90 4.11 0.72 19.54
CA LEU A 90 5.48 0.37 19.20
C LEU A 90 6.10 1.46 18.33
N ILE A 91 7.40 1.62 18.45
CA ILE A 91 8.20 2.54 17.66
C ILE A 91 9.27 1.72 16.94
N ARG A 92 9.35 1.91 15.65
CA ARG A 92 10.32 1.28 14.76
C ARG A 92 11.05 2.35 13.95
N GLY A 93 12.31 2.11 13.61
CA GLY A 93 13.08 3.02 12.76
C GLY A 93 12.38 3.26 11.42
N PHE A 94 12.53 4.46 10.89
CA PHE A 94 12.13 4.77 9.52
C PHE A 94 13.19 4.24 8.56
N ILE A 95 12.77 3.66 7.43
CA ILE A 95 13.67 3.29 6.33
C ILE A 95 13.46 4.30 5.23
N ASP A 96 14.49 5.08 4.94
CA ASP A 96 14.51 5.94 3.76
C ASP A 96 14.71 5.06 2.52
N GLY A 97 13.61 4.81 1.82
CA GLY A 97 13.62 3.93 0.67
C GLY A 97 12.35 4.09 -0.16
N VAL A 98 12.50 3.80 -1.45
CA VAL A 98 11.42 3.89 -2.44
C VAL A 98 10.79 2.51 -2.62
N ALA A 99 9.46 2.44 -2.55
CA ALA A 99 8.73 1.18 -2.75
C ALA A 99 8.98 0.61 -4.16
N LEU A 100 9.03 -0.71 -4.27
CA LEU A 100 9.44 -1.44 -5.49
C LEU A 100 8.66 -1.00 -6.75
N HIS A 101 7.34 -0.81 -6.62
CA HIS A 101 6.49 -0.37 -7.73
C HIS A 101 6.77 1.06 -8.21
N LEU A 102 7.40 1.88 -7.37
CA LEU A 102 7.86 3.23 -7.69
C LEU A 102 9.31 3.23 -8.15
N ALA A 103 10.17 2.47 -7.47
CA ALA A 103 11.59 2.34 -7.80
C ALA A 103 11.83 1.67 -9.16
N LYS A 104 10.92 0.78 -9.59
CA LYS A 104 10.93 0.06 -10.88
C LYS A 104 12.35 -0.40 -11.28
N PRO A 105 13.04 -1.24 -10.50
CA PRO A 105 14.45 -1.58 -10.71
C PRO A 105 14.64 -2.51 -11.92
N HIS A 106 14.34 -1.99 -13.13
CA HIS A 106 14.51 -2.74 -14.37
C HIS A 106 15.98 -3.08 -14.61
N GLY A 107 16.27 -4.37 -14.84
CA GLY A 107 17.63 -4.86 -15.06
C GLY A 107 18.55 -4.84 -13.84
N ASP A 108 18.10 -4.35 -12.67
CA ASP A 108 18.93 -4.22 -11.47
C ASP A 108 19.14 -5.56 -10.76
N VAL A 109 20.14 -6.31 -11.25
CA VAL A 109 20.53 -7.61 -10.68
C VAL A 109 21.06 -7.47 -9.26
N ALA A 110 21.70 -6.34 -8.93
CA ALA A 110 22.26 -6.09 -7.60
C ALA A 110 21.14 -5.94 -6.56
N TYR A 111 20.09 -5.20 -6.88
CA TYR A 111 18.90 -5.08 -6.04
C TYR A 111 18.29 -6.45 -5.74
N PHE A 112 18.01 -7.28 -6.77
CA PHE A 112 17.41 -8.61 -6.57
C PHE A 112 18.33 -9.59 -5.86
N ARG A 113 19.64 -9.43 -5.97
CA ARG A 113 20.62 -10.18 -5.17
C ARG A 113 20.53 -9.80 -3.70
N SER A 114 20.49 -8.51 -3.38
CA SER A 114 20.32 -7.99 -2.02
C SER A 114 18.98 -8.42 -1.41
N ALA A 115 17.88 -8.35 -2.17
CA ALA A 115 16.56 -8.80 -1.75
C ALA A 115 16.56 -10.30 -1.38
N LYS A 116 17.21 -11.14 -2.18
CA LYS A 116 17.37 -12.56 -1.89
C LYS A 116 18.23 -12.81 -0.63
N GLN A 117 19.25 -11.99 -0.40
CA GLN A 117 20.05 -12.05 0.83
C GLN A 117 19.26 -11.62 2.06
N ALA A 118 18.50 -10.53 1.97
CA ALA A 118 17.62 -10.05 3.04
C ALA A 118 16.61 -11.15 3.44
N LEU A 119 15.95 -11.75 2.45
CA LEU A 119 15.01 -12.84 2.67
C LEU A 119 15.66 -14.06 3.32
N ARG A 120 16.86 -14.44 2.89
CA ARG A 120 17.63 -15.55 3.51
C ARG A 120 17.98 -15.26 4.98
N ARG A 121 18.38 -14.02 5.31
CA ARG A 121 18.65 -13.63 6.71
C ARG A 121 17.40 -13.75 7.55
N LEU A 122 16.26 -13.26 7.04
CA LEU A 122 14.97 -13.35 7.69
C LEU A 122 14.55 -14.80 7.96
N HIS A 123 14.64 -15.66 6.95
CA HIS A 123 14.28 -17.07 7.07
C HIS A 123 15.22 -17.84 8.02
N ARG A 124 16.53 -17.51 8.06
CA ARG A 124 17.46 -18.11 9.03
C ARG A 124 17.09 -17.78 10.48
N ALA A 125 16.52 -16.60 10.71
CA ALA A 125 15.98 -16.23 12.01
C ALA A 125 14.60 -16.85 12.32
N GLY A 126 14.09 -17.73 11.45
CA GLY A 126 12.81 -18.41 11.63
C GLY A 126 11.61 -17.52 11.33
N ILE A 127 11.79 -16.41 10.61
CA ILE A 127 10.73 -15.45 10.28
C ILE A 127 10.33 -15.62 8.82
N CYS A 128 9.02 -15.81 8.54
CA CYS A 128 8.43 -15.68 7.22
C CYS A 128 7.56 -14.45 7.17
N HIS A 129 7.68 -13.63 6.13
CA HIS A 129 6.98 -12.35 6.03
C HIS A 129 5.49 -12.50 5.68
N ASN A 130 5.16 -13.44 4.79
CA ASN A 130 3.81 -13.81 4.35
C ASN A 130 3.01 -12.73 3.59
N ASP A 131 3.59 -11.56 3.31
CA ASP A 131 2.93 -10.49 2.56
C ASP A 131 3.84 -9.87 1.47
N LEU A 132 4.77 -10.66 0.94
CA LEU A 132 5.74 -10.22 -0.06
C LEU A 132 5.19 -10.21 -1.49
N ALA A 133 3.92 -10.55 -1.68
CA ALA A 133 3.21 -10.35 -2.93
C ALA A 133 3.01 -8.87 -3.26
N LYS A 134 2.94 -8.03 -2.23
CA LYS A 134 2.79 -6.58 -2.36
C LYS A 134 4.15 -5.93 -2.63
N GLU A 135 4.25 -5.19 -3.73
CA GLU A 135 5.47 -4.45 -4.09
C GLU A 135 5.81 -3.33 -3.11
N GLN A 136 4.80 -2.78 -2.42
CA GLN A 136 4.97 -1.77 -1.37
C GLN A 136 5.76 -2.28 -0.16
N ASN A 137 5.76 -3.59 0.09
CA ASN A 137 6.47 -4.20 1.21
C ASN A 137 7.96 -4.44 0.91
N TRP A 138 8.39 -4.12 -0.32
CA TRP A 138 9.78 -4.10 -0.74
C TRP A 138 10.21 -2.66 -0.96
N LEU A 139 11.27 -2.24 -0.30
CA LEU A 139 11.86 -0.91 -0.46
C LEU A 139 13.23 -1.03 -1.13
N ARG A 140 13.56 -0.06 -1.97
CA ARG A 140 14.92 0.18 -2.45
C ARG A 140 15.48 1.34 -1.65
N GLY A 141 16.43 1.06 -0.74
CA GLY A 141 17.10 2.09 0.05
C GLY A 141 17.99 2.99 -0.80
N ALA A 142 18.44 4.10 -0.23
CA ALA A 142 19.38 5.02 -0.85
C ALA A 142 20.72 4.34 -1.20
N ASP A 143 21.10 3.29 -0.46
CA ASP A 143 22.25 2.43 -0.70
C ASP A 143 22.05 1.42 -1.86
N GLY A 144 20.90 1.46 -2.53
CA GLY A 144 20.51 0.54 -3.59
C GLY A 144 20.11 -0.87 -3.12
N ARG A 145 20.12 -1.14 -1.82
CA ARG A 145 19.76 -2.44 -1.25
C ARG A 145 18.26 -2.58 -1.07
N ALA A 146 17.81 -3.82 -0.97
CA ALA A 146 16.43 -4.16 -0.67
C ALA A 146 16.19 -4.26 0.85
N TYR A 147 15.11 -3.62 1.29
CA TYR A 147 14.58 -3.71 2.64
C TYR A 147 13.12 -4.16 2.62
N LEU A 148 12.69 -4.76 3.72
CA LEU A 148 11.31 -5.22 3.92
C LEU A 148 10.59 -4.30 4.90
N THR A 149 9.31 -4.08 4.68
CA THR A 149 8.45 -3.32 5.61
C THR A 149 7.13 -4.06 5.82
N ASP A 150 6.33 -3.62 6.80
CA ASP A 150 5.01 -4.17 7.13
C ASP A 150 5.02 -5.64 7.58
N PHE A 151 5.60 -5.90 8.75
CA PHE A 151 5.70 -7.23 9.37
C PHE A 151 4.41 -7.72 10.06
N GLN A 152 3.26 -7.09 9.83
CA GLN A 152 1.99 -7.43 10.51
C GLN A 152 1.53 -8.87 10.24
N LEU A 153 1.80 -9.39 9.05
CA LEU A 153 1.45 -10.76 8.66
C LEU A 153 2.59 -11.76 8.85
N ALA A 154 3.74 -11.31 9.39
CA ALA A 154 4.89 -12.17 9.59
C ALA A 154 4.60 -13.30 10.58
N ALA A 155 5.12 -14.47 10.31
CA ALA A 155 5.05 -15.65 11.19
C ALA A 155 6.43 -16.01 11.69
N CYS A 156 6.55 -16.23 13.01
CA CYS A 156 7.80 -16.60 13.67
C CYS A 156 7.75 -18.05 14.13
N PHE A 157 8.68 -18.85 13.66
CA PHE A 157 8.79 -20.28 13.92
C PHE A 157 9.99 -20.57 14.81
N LYS A 158 9.82 -21.42 15.81
CA LYS A 158 10.93 -21.88 16.65
C LYS A 158 11.83 -22.89 15.93
N THR A 159 11.27 -23.64 14.98
CA THR A 159 11.96 -24.68 14.20
C THR A 159 11.61 -24.54 12.73
N HIS A 160 12.50 -24.98 11.84
CA HIS A 160 12.27 -25.01 10.39
C HIS A 160 11.35 -26.19 9.98
N SER A 161 10.15 -26.20 10.56
CA SER A 161 9.10 -27.20 10.33
C SER A 161 8.63 -27.24 8.87
N ARG A 162 7.74 -28.20 8.54
CA ARG A 162 7.12 -28.24 7.20
C ARG A 162 6.34 -26.96 6.89
N LEU A 163 5.61 -26.41 7.86
CA LEU A 163 4.86 -25.16 7.70
C LEU A 163 5.79 -23.98 7.43
N PHE A 164 6.90 -23.87 8.17
CA PHE A 164 7.93 -22.87 7.90
C PHE A 164 8.44 -22.98 6.46
N ARG A 165 8.81 -24.18 6.01
CA ARG A 165 9.34 -24.39 4.65
C ARG A 165 8.35 -23.99 3.55
N ILE A 166 7.05 -24.24 3.76
CA ILE A 166 5.99 -23.81 2.84
C ILE A 166 5.90 -22.28 2.82
N ALA A 167 5.85 -21.62 3.96
CA ALA A 167 5.76 -20.16 4.06
C ALA A 167 7.02 -19.48 3.47
N ALA A 168 8.21 -19.98 3.81
CA ALA A 168 9.47 -19.46 3.26
C ALA A 168 9.59 -19.67 1.73
N TYR A 169 9.05 -20.76 1.22
CA TYR A 169 8.99 -21.01 -0.22
C TYR A 169 8.07 -20.01 -0.94
N GLU A 170 6.91 -19.68 -0.34
CA GLU A 170 6.00 -18.67 -0.93
C GLU A 170 6.61 -17.26 -0.87
N ASP A 171 7.27 -16.88 0.22
CA ASP A 171 8.03 -15.62 0.29
C ASP A 171 9.07 -15.52 -0.84
N LEU A 172 9.87 -16.58 -1.04
CA LEU A 172 10.83 -16.65 -2.14
C LEU A 172 10.14 -16.56 -3.51
N ARG A 173 9.01 -17.23 -3.65
CA ARG A 173 8.27 -17.26 -4.90
C ARG A 173 7.71 -15.87 -5.26
N HIS A 174 7.26 -15.08 -4.26
CA HIS A 174 6.85 -13.70 -4.46
C HIS A 174 8.02 -12.81 -4.89
N LEU A 175 9.17 -12.91 -4.25
CA LEU A 175 10.39 -12.23 -4.70
C LEU A 175 10.73 -12.56 -6.16
N LEU A 176 10.66 -13.83 -6.55
CA LEU A 176 10.96 -14.25 -7.92
C LEU A 176 9.93 -13.76 -8.94
N LYS A 177 8.67 -13.59 -8.56
CA LYS A 177 7.66 -12.95 -9.43
C LYS A 177 8.03 -11.49 -9.71
N HIS A 178 8.42 -10.72 -8.69
CA HIS A 178 8.89 -9.35 -8.89
C HIS A 178 10.16 -9.32 -9.75
N LYS A 179 11.14 -10.20 -9.48
CA LYS A 179 12.32 -10.33 -10.32
C LYS A 179 11.98 -10.63 -11.77
N ARG A 180 10.99 -11.49 -12.04
CA ARG A 180 10.52 -11.76 -13.40
C ARG A 180 9.92 -10.53 -14.08
N SER A 181 9.24 -9.68 -13.33
CA SER A 181 8.64 -8.45 -13.87
C SER A 181 9.67 -7.37 -14.19
N TYR A 182 10.74 -7.26 -13.39
CA TYR A 182 11.70 -6.15 -13.49
C TYR A 182 13.07 -6.55 -14.08
N ALA A 183 13.47 -7.82 -13.98
CA ALA A 183 14.75 -8.32 -14.48
C ALA A 183 14.63 -9.78 -14.96
N PRO A 184 13.80 -10.08 -15.97
CA PRO A 184 13.50 -11.42 -16.44
C PRO A 184 14.74 -12.16 -16.95
N GLU A 185 15.68 -11.46 -17.58
CA GLU A 185 16.95 -11.98 -18.08
C GLU A 185 17.88 -12.48 -16.98
N ALA A 186 17.80 -11.89 -15.79
CA ALA A 186 18.60 -12.28 -14.63
C ALA A 186 18.07 -13.54 -13.90
N LEU A 187 16.96 -14.12 -14.35
CA LEU A 187 16.42 -15.34 -13.76
C LEU A 187 17.28 -16.55 -14.10
N THR A 188 17.76 -17.26 -13.08
CA THR A 188 18.46 -18.52 -13.25
C THR A 188 17.50 -19.65 -13.66
N ALA A 189 18.03 -20.74 -14.22
CA ALA A 189 17.22 -21.92 -14.57
C ALA A 189 16.46 -22.51 -13.35
N LYS A 190 17.10 -22.50 -12.16
CA LYS A 190 16.46 -22.94 -10.91
C LYS A 190 15.30 -22.02 -10.51
N GLU A 191 15.46 -20.70 -10.63
CA GLU A 191 14.43 -19.70 -10.32
C GLU A 191 13.23 -19.81 -11.27
N ARG A 192 13.49 -20.02 -12.57
CA ARG A 192 12.43 -20.29 -13.57
C ARG A 192 11.66 -21.58 -13.22
N LYS A 193 12.34 -22.64 -12.80
CA LYS A 193 11.72 -23.89 -12.36
C LYS A 193 10.83 -23.70 -11.11
N ILE A 194 11.24 -22.85 -10.15
CA ILE A 194 10.43 -22.48 -8.98
C ILE A 194 9.15 -21.75 -9.42
N LEU A 195 9.27 -20.79 -10.34
CA LEU A 195 8.13 -20.01 -10.84
C LEU A 195 7.14 -20.86 -11.65
N ALA A 196 7.62 -21.86 -12.39
CA ALA A 196 6.78 -22.78 -13.18
C ALA A 196 5.92 -23.72 -12.31
N ARG A 197 6.35 -24.02 -11.08
CA ARG A 197 5.58 -24.87 -10.17
C ARG A 197 4.34 -24.14 -9.66
N LYS A 198 3.17 -24.81 -9.68
CA LYS A 198 1.95 -24.27 -9.08
C LYS A 198 2.15 -24.10 -7.56
N SER A 199 1.64 -22.99 -7.02
CA SER A 199 1.67 -22.74 -5.58
C SER A 199 0.72 -23.70 -4.88
N PHE A 200 1.25 -24.53 -3.98
CA PHE A 200 0.43 -25.41 -3.16
C PHE A 200 -0.46 -24.63 -2.20
N VAL A 201 0.07 -23.53 -1.64
CA VAL A 201 -0.67 -22.64 -0.72
C VAL A 201 -1.79 -21.90 -1.45
N ALA A 202 -1.56 -21.44 -2.70
CA ALA A 202 -2.60 -20.81 -3.49
C ALA A 202 -3.75 -21.80 -3.79
N SER A 203 -3.44 -23.07 -4.05
CA SER A 203 -4.47 -24.08 -4.28
C SER A 203 -5.25 -24.39 -3.01
N ALA A 204 -4.58 -24.59 -1.87
CA ALA A 204 -5.23 -24.84 -0.58
C ALA A 204 -6.02 -23.63 -0.08
N TRP A 205 -5.49 -22.41 -0.26
CA TRP A 205 -6.18 -21.17 0.06
C TRP A 205 -7.42 -20.93 -0.80
N LEU A 206 -7.37 -21.24 -2.09
CA LEU A 206 -8.52 -21.15 -2.99
C LEU A 206 -9.63 -22.14 -2.59
N MET A 207 -9.28 -23.30 -2.07
CA MET A 207 -10.25 -24.33 -1.65
C MET A 207 -10.91 -24.04 -0.30
N THR A 208 -10.18 -23.50 0.66
CA THR A 208 -10.66 -23.35 2.05
C THR A 208 -10.63 -21.91 2.57
N GLY A 209 -9.50 -21.21 2.45
CA GLY A 209 -9.28 -19.91 3.04
C GLY A 209 -10.08 -18.79 2.39
N LYS A 210 -10.29 -18.83 1.08
CA LYS A 210 -11.02 -17.80 0.33
C LYS A 210 -12.50 -17.73 0.70
N LYS A 211 -13.12 -18.86 1.04
CA LYS A 211 -14.53 -18.91 1.49
C LYS A 211 -14.67 -18.35 2.91
N VAL A 212 -13.78 -18.76 3.82
CA VAL A 212 -13.77 -18.31 5.22
C VAL A 212 -13.38 -16.83 5.31
N TYR A 213 -12.33 -16.42 4.60
CA TYR A 213 -11.92 -15.00 4.54
C TYR A 213 -13.01 -14.10 3.95
N ARG A 214 -13.69 -14.54 2.87
CA ARG A 214 -14.82 -13.80 2.30
C ARG A 214 -16.03 -13.74 3.23
N ALA A 215 -16.31 -14.81 3.98
CA ALA A 215 -17.40 -14.81 4.94
C ALA A 215 -17.13 -13.86 6.10
N ILE A 216 -15.89 -13.84 6.62
CA ILE A 216 -15.49 -12.96 7.71
C ILE A 216 -15.41 -11.50 7.23
N THR A 217 -14.78 -11.23 6.08
CA THR A 217 -14.62 -9.85 5.59
C THR A 217 -15.88 -9.25 5.00
N ARG A 218 -16.72 -10.04 4.34
CA ARG A 218 -18.02 -9.57 3.83
C ARG A 218 -19.13 -9.57 4.89
N GLY A 219 -19.15 -10.58 5.77
CA GLY A 219 -20.22 -10.73 6.76
C GLY A 219 -20.04 -9.85 8.00
N LEU A 220 -18.80 -9.72 8.51
CA LEU A 220 -18.53 -8.96 9.74
C LEU A 220 -18.03 -7.53 9.52
N PHE A 221 -17.32 -7.27 8.42
CA PHE A 221 -16.58 -6.00 8.28
C PHE A 221 -17.00 -5.17 7.07
N ASN A 222 -17.79 -5.71 6.15
CA ASN A 222 -18.10 -5.10 4.85
C ASN A 222 -16.86 -4.46 4.18
N PHE A 223 -15.69 -5.04 4.47
CA PHE A 223 -14.37 -4.53 4.13
C PHE A 223 -13.79 -5.37 2.99
N THR A 224 -13.74 -4.78 1.82
CA THR A 224 -13.05 -5.38 0.69
C THR A 224 -11.67 -4.75 0.60
N ASP A 225 -10.65 -5.45 1.14
CA ASP A 225 -9.24 -5.10 0.94
C ASP A 225 -8.86 -5.35 -0.52
N ARG A 226 -8.97 -4.29 -1.34
CA ARG A 226 -8.65 -4.31 -2.77
C ARG A 226 -7.79 -3.11 -3.13
N GLU A 227 -6.57 -3.10 -2.62
CA GLU A 227 -5.56 -2.11 -3.01
C GLU A 227 -5.18 -2.16 -4.51
N GLY A 228 -5.66 -3.16 -5.25
CA GLY A 228 -5.41 -3.35 -6.68
C GLY A 228 -6.56 -2.99 -7.63
N GLY A 229 -7.51 -2.13 -7.21
CA GLY A 229 -8.58 -1.65 -8.10
C GLY A 229 -9.72 -2.64 -8.40
N GLY A 230 -9.56 -3.90 -8.03
CA GLY A 230 -10.58 -4.93 -8.18
C GLY A 230 -11.05 -5.17 -9.62
N ARG A 231 -12.19 -5.87 -9.77
CA ARG A 231 -12.77 -6.19 -11.08
C ARG A 231 -13.18 -4.95 -11.90
N ARG A 232 -13.55 -3.87 -11.23
CA ARG A 232 -13.96 -2.63 -11.92
C ARG A 232 -12.80 -1.98 -12.67
N LEU A 233 -11.59 -1.93 -12.07
CA LEU A 233 -10.42 -1.39 -12.76
C LEU A 233 -10.00 -2.26 -13.96
N VAL A 234 -10.14 -3.59 -13.83
CA VAL A 234 -9.71 -4.51 -14.91
C VAL A 234 -10.74 -4.62 -16.02
N ASN A 235 -12.03 -4.67 -15.69
CA ASN A 235 -13.09 -4.96 -16.67
C ASN A 235 -13.81 -3.69 -17.15
N ASP A 236 -14.08 -2.74 -16.21
CA ASP A 236 -14.92 -1.58 -16.52
C ASP A 236 -14.08 -0.38 -17.01
N ALA A 237 -12.87 -0.18 -16.43
CA ALA A 237 -12.07 0.99 -16.78
C ALA A 237 -11.68 1.04 -18.28
N PRO A 238 -11.28 -0.04 -18.96
CA PRO A 238 -11.00 0.02 -20.40
C PRO A 238 -12.20 0.47 -21.21
N VAL A 239 -13.39 -0.07 -20.90
CA VAL A 239 -14.64 0.30 -21.60
C VAL A 239 -14.99 1.76 -21.34
N LEU A 240 -14.80 2.24 -20.10
CA LEU A 240 -15.04 3.65 -19.74
C LEU A 240 -14.04 4.58 -20.44
N VAL A 241 -12.77 4.18 -20.55
CA VAL A 241 -11.74 4.92 -21.31
C VAL A 241 -12.18 5.09 -22.77
N ASP A 242 -12.61 4.00 -23.41
CA ASP A 242 -13.07 4.04 -24.80
C ASP A 242 -14.32 4.91 -24.97
N LEU A 243 -15.25 4.86 -24.01
CA LEU A 243 -16.44 5.72 -24.03
C LEU A 243 -16.09 7.20 -23.86
N ILE A 244 -15.19 7.54 -22.94
CA ILE A 244 -14.75 8.93 -22.70
C ILE A 244 -14.01 9.47 -23.92
N ARG A 245 -13.14 8.69 -24.55
CA ARG A 245 -12.39 9.08 -25.76
C ARG A 245 -13.25 9.31 -27.01
N LYS A 246 -14.50 8.87 -27.01
CA LYS A 246 -15.46 9.19 -28.11
C LYS A 246 -15.84 10.67 -28.14
N ASN A 247 -15.66 11.39 -27.02
CA ASN A 247 -15.90 12.83 -27.03
C ASN A 247 -14.71 13.54 -27.71
N PRO A 248 -14.95 14.33 -28.77
CA PRO A 248 -13.89 14.95 -29.60
C PRO A 248 -13.07 16.00 -28.82
N GLN A 249 -13.58 16.49 -27.70
CA GLN A 249 -12.86 17.46 -26.84
C GLN A 249 -11.86 16.78 -25.90
N VAL A 250 -11.87 15.46 -25.79
CA VAL A 250 -10.97 14.70 -24.92
C VAL A 250 -9.70 14.34 -25.71
N ARG A 251 -8.55 14.81 -25.22
CA ARG A 251 -7.24 14.47 -25.77
C ARG A 251 -6.74 13.13 -25.28
N ASP A 252 -6.86 12.89 -23.97
CA ASP A 252 -6.47 11.62 -23.34
C ASP A 252 -7.23 11.41 -22.03
N THR A 253 -7.20 10.19 -21.50
CA THR A 253 -7.83 9.87 -20.21
C THR A 253 -7.09 8.75 -19.50
N ALA A 254 -7.01 8.87 -18.18
CA ALA A 254 -6.50 7.84 -17.30
C ALA A 254 -7.52 7.55 -16.20
N ILE A 255 -7.83 6.27 -15.98
CA ILE A 255 -8.73 5.83 -14.92
C ILE A 255 -7.93 5.05 -13.89
N VAL A 256 -8.05 5.45 -12.64
CA VAL A 256 -7.42 4.80 -11.49
C VAL A 256 -8.47 4.39 -10.46
N ALA A 257 -8.11 3.46 -9.59
CA ALA A 257 -8.98 3.02 -8.52
C ALA A 257 -8.67 3.77 -7.23
N PHE A 258 -9.70 4.03 -6.44
CA PHE A 258 -9.55 4.54 -5.08
C PHE A 258 -10.47 3.78 -4.11
N ALA A 259 -10.19 3.86 -2.82
CA ALA A 259 -11.05 3.24 -1.81
C ALA A 259 -12.31 4.08 -1.61
N ASP A 260 -13.45 3.51 -1.98
CA ASP A 260 -14.77 4.09 -1.72
C ASP A 260 -15.50 3.32 -0.63
N ARG A 261 -16.07 4.02 0.36
CA ARG A 261 -16.77 3.40 1.50
C ARG A 261 -18.06 2.68 1.10
N ARG A 262 -18.76 3.18 0.08
CA ARG A 262 -20.07 2.63 -0.33
C ARG A 262 -19.91 1.37 -1.16
N THR A 263 -18.92 1.37 -2.07
CA THR A 263 -18.74 0.31 -3.07
C THR A 263 -17.48 -0.52 -2.86
N GLY A 264 -16.64 -0.16 -1.89
CA GLY A 264 -15.35 -0.78 -1.60
C GLY A 264 -14.25 -0.30 -2.54
N VAL A 265 -14.54 -0.17 -3.83
CA VAL A 265 -13.62 0.37 -4.86
C VAL A 265 -14.40 1.31 -5.76
N GLY A 266 -13.99 2.57 -5.79
CA GLY A 266 -14.42 3.58 -6.74
C GLY A 266 -13.44 3.70 -7.90
N LEU A 267 -13.92 4.24 -9.02
CA LEU A 267 -13.10 4.66 -10.15
C LEU A 267 -13.01 6.18 -10.20
N TYR A 268 -11.82 6.68 -10.46
CA TYR A 268 -11.53 8.09 -10.62
C TYR A 268 -10.94 8.29 -12.01
N ALA A 269 -11.64 9.04 -12.85
CA ALA A 269 -11.21 9.37 -14.21
C ALA A 269 -10.56 10.76 -14.21
N PHE A 270 -9.33 10.84 -14.69
CA PHE A 270 -8.66 12.07 -15.06
C PHE A 270 -8.76 12.21 -16.57
N VAL A 271 -9.30 13.33 -17.03
CA VAL A 271 -9.59 13.56 -18.45
C VAL A 271 -8.81 14.78 -18.91
N GLU A 272 -7.94 14.61 -19.88
CA GLU A 272 -7.17 15.68 -20.47
C GLU A 272 -7.99 16.42 -21.52
N ALA A 273 -8.35 17.67 -21.23
CA ALA A 273 -9.12 18.54 -22.12
C ALA A 273 -8.92 20.01 -21.74
N ASP A 274 -9.20 20.91 -22.69
CA ASP A 274 -9.06 22.35 -22.47
C ASP A 274 -10.28 22.99 -21.76
N LYS A 275 -11.42 22.31 -21.73
CA LYS A 275 -12.69 22.85 -21.26
C LYS A 275 -13.10 22.25 -19.92
N THR A 276 -13.05 23.05 -18.86
CA THR A 276 -13.42 22.63 -17.49
C THR A 276 -14.89 22.23 -17.34
N THR A 277 -15.79 22.73 -18.20
CA THR A 277 -17.23 22.40 -18.20
C THR A 277 -17.54 21.01 -18.76
N LEU A 278 -16.56 20.30 -19.31
CA LEU A 278 -16.72 19.02 -19.95
C LEU A 278 -17.18 17.88 -18.99
N GLU A 279 -16.99 18.06 -17.68
CA GLU A 279 -17.39 17.02 -16.70
C GLU A 279 -18.88 16.67 -16.79
N ALA A 280 -19.77 17.66 -16.87
CA ALA A 280 -21.21 17.44 -16.93
C ALA A 280 -21.62 16.73 -18.24
N GLU A 281 -21.01 17.10 -19.36
CA GLU A 281 -21.23 16.45 -20.66
C GLU A 281 -20.80 14.99 -20.63
N LEU A 282 -19.61 14.70 -20.09
CA LEU A 282 -19.10 13.33 -19.94
C LEU A 282 -19.98 12.49 -19.00
N ARG A 283 -20.48 13.06 -17.90
CA ARG A 283 -21.42 12.35 -17.01
C ARG A 283 -22.71 11.99 -17.74
N SER A 284 -23.27 12.90 -18.52
CA SER A 284 -24.46 12.66 -19.32
C SER A 284 -24.21 11.61 -20.42
N GLN A 285 -23.08 11.70 -21.11
CA GLN A 285 -22.66 10.73 -22.12
C GLN A 285 -22.52 9.32 -21.54
N LEU A 286 -21.84 9.19 -20.39
CA LEU A 286 -21.64 7.90 -19.73
C LEU A 286 -22.93 7.34 -19.13
N ALA A 287 -23.84 8.18 -18.67
CA ALA A 287 -25.15 7.76 -18.17
C ALA A 287 -26.06 7.26 -19.30
N ALA A 288 -25.99 7.86 -20.48
CA ALA A 288 -26.75 7.45 -21.66
C ALA A 288 -26.17 6.18 -22.32
N ALA A 289 -24.90 5.89 -22.14
CA ALA A 289 -24.27 4.72 -22.73
C ALA A 289 -24.72 3.43 -22.02
N LYS A 290 -25.09 2.40 -22.81
CA LYS A 290 -25.29 1.04 -22.28
C LYS A 290 -23.93 0.41 -21.93
N GLY A 291 -23.36 0.82 -20.79
CA GLY A 291 -22.01 0.44 -20.37
C GLY A 291 -21.89 0.18 -18.87
N PRO A 292 -20.67 0.00 -18.37
CA PRO A 292 -20.40 -0.13 -16.93
C PRO A 292 -20.82 1.15 -16.19
N LYS A 293 -21.00 1.00 -14.85
CA LYS A 293 -21.28 2.14 -13.98
C LYS A 293 -20.22 3.24 -14.15
N PRO A 294 -20.61 4.51 -14.39
CA PRO A 294 -19.68 5.62 -14.52
C PRO A 294 -18.70 5.74 -13.35
N PRO A 295 -17.54 6.40 -13.55
CA PRO A 295 -16.62 6.71 -12.48
C PRO A 295 -17.29 7.57 -11.40
N GLU A 296 -16.96 7.32 -10.13
CA GLU A 296 -17.45 8.12 -9.02
C GLU A 296 -16.95 9.57 -9.11
N HIS A 297 -15.73 9.75 -9.61
CA HIS A 297 -15.15 11.07 -9.83
C HIS A 297 -14.65 11.19 -11.27
N ILE A 298 -14.92 12.32 -11.88
CA ILE A 298 -14.35 12.76 -13.16
C ILE A 298 -13.69 14.11 -12.89
N GLN A 299 -12.41 14.22 -13.16
CA GLN A 299 -11.66 15.46 -13.06
C GLN A 299 -11.08 15.81 -14.42
N VAL A 300 -11.49 16.96 -14.95
CA VAL A 300 -10.91 17.49 -16.17
C VAL A 300 -9.62 18.21 -15.80
N VAL A 301 -8.55 17.91 -16.52
CA VAL A 301 -7.21 18.47 -16.29
C VAL A 301 -6.66 18.99 -17.61
N HIS A 302 -5.86 20.04 -17.57
CA HIS A 302 -5.26 20.61 -18.77
C HIS A 302 -4.27 19.63 -19.42
N ALA A 303 -3.50 18.89 -18.63
CA ALA A 303 -2.62 17.83 -19.12
C ALA A 303 -2.47 16.73 -18.06
N LEU A 304 -2.16 15.51 -18.50
CA LEU A 304 -1.86 14.38 -17.63
C LEU A 304 -0.34 14.27 -17.36
N PRO A 305 0.09 13.92 -16.13
CA PRO A 305 1.48 13.62 -15.87
C PRO A 305 1.92 12.39 -16.68
N ARG A 306 3.04 12.50 -17.40
CA ARG A 306 3.52 11.45 -18.31
C ARG A 306 4.91 10.95 -17.92
N ASP A 307 5.18 9.69 -18.24
CA ASP A 307 6.51 9.11 -18.16
C ASP A 307 7.37 9.51 -19.39
N ALA A 308 8.63 9.09 -19.40
CA ALA A 308 9.52 9.34 -20.53
C ALA A 308 9.05 8.72 -21.85
N GLY A 309 8.14 7.74 -21.80
CA GLY A 309 7.50 7.11 -22.97
C GLY A 309 6.20 7.77 -23.39
N GLY A 310 5.80 8.91 -22.79
CA GLY A 310 4.58 9.64 -23.10
C GLY A 310 3.30 9.02 -22.53
N LYS A 311 3.38 7.97 -21.70
CA LYS A 311 2.21 7.35 -21.06
C LYS A 311 1.83 8.07 -19.77
N PRO A 312 0.52 8.19 -19.45
CA PRO A 312 0.08 8.75 -18.19
C PRO A 312 0.68 8.03 -16.98
N ARG A 313 1.21 8.77 -16.02
CA ARG A 313 1.75 8.26 -14.75
C ARG A 313 0.61 7.92 -13.80
N THR A 314 0.00 6.78 -14.03
CA THR A 314 -1.18 6.31 -13.26
C THR A 314 -0.89 6.11 -11.78
N GLU A 315 0.36 5.85 -11.42
CA GLU A 315 0.81 5.74 -10.02
C GLU A 315 0.65 7.06 -9.26
N ILE A 316 0.99 8.20 -9.87
CA ILE A 316 0.80 9.52 -9.27
C ILE A 316 -0.69 9.87 -9.21
N LEU A 317 -1.41 9.65 -10.30
CA LEU A 317 -2.85 9.90 -10.37
C LEU A 317 -3.63 9.07 -9.34
N GLN A 318 -3.18 7.86 -9.04
CA GLN A 318 -3.78 7.03 -8.00
C GLN A 318 -3.57 7.61 -6.60
N LEU A 319 -2.39 8.16 -6.31
CA LEU A 319 -2.14 8.85 -5.04
C LEU A 319 -3.03 10.09 -4.88
N VAL A 320 -3.24 10.86 -5.96
CA VAL A 320 -4.21 11.98 -5.97
C VAL A 320 -5.62 11.48 -5.69
N ALA A 321 -6.06 10.43 -6.39
CA ALA A 321 -7.39 9.84 -6.21
C ALA A 321 -7.60 9.29 -4.80
N MET A 322 -6.54 8.84 -4.12
CA MET A 322 -6.56 8.35 -2.74
C MET A 322 -6.35 9.45 -1.69
N ASN A 323 -6.14 10.70 -2.12
CA ASN A 323 -5.78 11.84 -1.26
C ASN A 323 -4.51 11.61 -0.41
N GLN A 324 -3.53 10.90 -0.98
CA GLN A 324 -2.25 10.59 -0.33
C GLN A 324 -1.15 11.56 -0.83
N LEU A 325 -1.31 12.83 -0.50
CA LEU A 325 -0.51 13.93 -1.06
C LEU A 325 0.97 13.88 -0.64
N ASP A 326 1.23 13.43 0.58
CA ASP A 326 2.59 13.34 1.16
C ASP A 326 3.50 12.39 0.37
N LEU A 327 2.91 11.43 -0.36
CA LEU A 327 3.65 10.47 -1.16
C LEU A 327 3.93 10.98 -2.58
N ILE A 328 3.31 12.08 -3.00
CA ILE A 328 3.46 12.64 -4.34
C ILE A 328 4.73 13.48 -4.45
N GLU A 329 5.04 14.28 -3.44
CA GLU A 329 6.15 15.22 -3.47
C GLU A 329 7.51 14.56 -3.75
N PRO A 330 7.88 13.43 -3.13
CA PRO A 330 9.12 12.73 -3.47
C PRO A 330 9.17 12.17 -4.90
N MET A 331 8.02 12.08 -5.57
CA MET A 331 7.92 11.56 -6.94
C MET A 331 8.03 12.64 -8.02
N MET A 332 8.03 13.92 -7.63
CA MET A 332 8.18 15.07 -8.52
C MET A 332 9.67 15.41 -8.66
N ALA A 333 10.25 15.01 -9.79
CA ALA A 333 11.71 15.08 -10.00
C ALA A 333 12.23 16.50 -10.21
N ASN A 334 11.38 17.45 -10.63
CA ASN A 334 11.76 18.82 -10.98
C ASN A 334 10.66 19.83 -10.67
N GLU A 335 11.00 21.12 -10.74
CA GLU A 335 10.07 22.22 -10.44
C GLU A 335 8.90 22.28 -11.45
N SER A 336 9.16 21.95 -12.70
CA SER A 336 8.11 21.90 -13.73
C SER A 336 7.04 20.87 -13.40
N ASP A 337 7.42 19.70 -12.88
CA ASP A 337 6.47 18.67 -12.42
C ASP A 337 5.63 19.18 -11.25
N ARG A 338 6.21 19.96 -10.34
CA ARG A 338 5.50 20.54 -9.18
C ARG A 338 4.45 21.56 -9.60
N VAL A 339 4.83 22.50 -10.46
CA VAL A 339 3.91 23.51 -11.00
C VAL A 339 2.75 22.85 -11.74
N PHE A 340 3.06 21.86 -12.57
CA PHE A 340 2.10 21.08 -13.33
C PHE A 340 1.12 20.30 -12.43
N MET A 341 1.63 19.64 -11.39
CA MET A 341 0.81 18.87 -10.47
C MET A 341 -0.05 19.74 -9.55
N LYS A 342 0.32 21.00 -9.33
CA LYS A 342 -0.42 21.91 -8.44
C LYS A 342 -1.89 22.04 -8.84
N ASP A 343 -2.18 22.26 -10.10
CA ASP A 343 -3.54 22.39 -10.62
C ASP A 343 -4.36 21.09 -10.41
N ILE A 344 -3.75 19.94 -10.68
CA ILE A 344 -4.38 18.64 -10.46
C ILE A 344 -4.70 18.42 -8.97
N LEU A 345 -3.80 18.82 -8.08
CA LEU A 345 -3.96 18.66 -6.65
C LEU A 345 -5.02 19.60 -6.06
N GLU A 346 -5.04 20.86 -6.51
CA GLU A 346 -6.00 21.85 -6.04
C GLU A 346 -7.44 21.52 -6.45
N GLN A 347 -7.62 20.98 -7.65
CA GLN A 347 -8.95 20.64 -8.20
C GLN A 347 -9.39 19.20 -7.89
N ARG A 348 -8.66 18.45 -7.07
CA ARG A 348 -8.98 17.05 -6.77
C ARG A 348 -10.37 16.90 -6.15
N LYS A 349 -11.11 15.90 -6.59
CA LYS A 349 -12.52 15.67 -6.18
C LYS A 349 -12.62 14.84 -4.89
N ASN A 350 -11.68 13.94 -4.62
CA ASN A 350 -11.65 13.18 -3.40
C ASN A 350 -10.80 13.90 -2.35
N LEU A 351 -11.46 14.55 -1.39
CA LEU A 351 -10.83 15.25 -0.27
C LEU A 351 -10.77 14.37 0.99
N ARG A 352 -11.29 13.15 0.93
CA ARG A 352 -11.34 12.23 2.06
C ARG A 352 -10.12 11.35 2.04
N ASP A 353 -9.33 11.44 3.10
CA ASP A 353 -8.36 10.41 3.37
C ASP A 353 -9.10 9.11 3.72
N ARG A 354 -8.74 8.02 3.05
CA ARG A 354 -9.23 6.66 3.34
C ARG A 354 -9.13 6.31 4.82
N PHE A 355 -8.18 6.90 5.51
CA PHE A 355 -7.79 6.55 6.86
C PHE A 355 -8.34 7.51 7.93
N ASN A 356 -8.97 8.63 7.55
CA ASN A 356 -9.54 9.57 8.50
C ASN A 356 -10.99 9.22 8.81
N PHE A 357 -11.20 8.44 9.88
CA PHE A 357 -12.53 8.00 10.34
C PHE A 357 -13.30 9.06 11.14
N GLU A 358 -12.65 10.12 11.63
CA GLU A 358 -13.32 11.16 12.44
C GLU A 358 -14.32 12.00 11.63
N ALA A 359 -14.02 12.26 10.35
CA ALA A 359 -14.95 12.96 9.47
C ALA A 359 -16.23 12.15 9.12
N ALA A 360 -16.32 10.88 9.51
CA ALA A 360 -17.45 10.01 9.20
C ALA A 360 -18.40 9.79 10.38
N GLY A 361 -17.98 10.12 11.59
CA GLY A 361 -18.83 10.06 12.79
C GLY A 361 -19.82 11.25 12.89
N ALA A 362 -19.58 12.32 12.17
CA ALA A 362 -20.40 13.54 12.23
C ALA A 362 -21.72 13.48 11.44
N ASN A 363 -22.00 12.40 10.68
CA ASN A 363 -23.18 12.27 9.84
C ASN A 363 -23.85 10.88 9.98
N LEU A 364 -23.89 10.29 11.15
CA LEU A 364 -24.84 9.23 11.45
C LEU A 364 -26.11 9.89 12.00
N PRO A 365 -27.29 9.73 11.37
CA PRO A 365 -28.52 10.15 11.98
C PRO A 365 -28.69 9.33 13.27
N SER A 366 -28.96 10.05 14.35
CA SER A 366 -29.42 9.47 15.62
C SER A 366 -30.72 8.70 15.39
N HIS A 367 -30.67 7.38 15.53
CA HIS A 367 -31.81 6.52 15.79
C HIS A 367 -31.52 5.67 17.00
#